data_467bd09100c8d194bbc9ef835839eec5
#
_entry.id   467bd09100c8d194bbc9ef835839eec5
#
_cell.length_a   1.000
_cell.length_b   1.000
_cell.length_c   1.000
_cell.angle_alpha   90.00
_cell.angle_beta   90.00
_cell.angle_gamma   90.00
#
_symmetry.space_group_name_H-M   'P 1'
#
loop_
_entity.id
_entity.type
_entity.pdbx_description
1 polymer ?
#
loop_
_entity_poly.entity_id
_entity_poly.type
_entity_poly.pdbx_seq_one_letter_code
_entity_poly.pdbx_strand_id
1 'polypeptide(L)'
;MYARFIDEFTVVPAPAVYWNIRDFKKKTEIMKQHGFLPVVSEKLKQHMRPRYEIEGETIRKTYVEYTGDALEQYRAKMVSRLQLVFKEYEQRYLNSSDITMASTLAIMRKPKGMAVTIWLSLYWQAYFVEKAKLEKASCAADFAAVLFQPDLQGEPPHTMRELSEESAELYAEISAESEMV
;
A
#
# COMPACT_ATOMS: atom_id res chain seq x y z
N MET A 1 -24.37 14.53 0.47
CA MET A 1 -23.62 14.82 1.71
C MET A 1 -23.70 16.32 1.94
N TYR A 2 -23.81 16.78 3.22
CA TYR A 2 -23.70 18.19 3.58
C TYR A 2 -22.39 18.45 4.29
N ALA A 3 -21.72 19.56 3.97
CA ALA A 3 -20.45 19.94 4.56
C ALA A 3 -20.32 21.46 4.68
N ARG A 4 -19.44 21.93 5.57
CA ARG A 4 -19.03 23.33 5.68
C ARG A 4 -17.66 23.47 4.99
N PHE A 5 -17.60 24.44 4.10
CA PHE A 5 -16.36 24.79 3.39
C PHE A 5 -15.39 25.47 4.36
N ILE A 6 -14.13 25.06 4.34
CA ILE A 6 -13.02 25.66 5.07
C ILE A 6 -12.07 26.34 4.09
N ASP A 7 -11.52 25.55 3.15
CA ASP A 7 -10.68 26.03 2.06
C ASP A 7 -10.85 25.14 0.80
N GLU A 8 -10.11 25.44 -0.25
CA GLU A 8 -10.23 24.72 -1.53
C GLU A 8 -9.91 23.21 -1.46
N PHE A 9 -9.27 22.73 -0.39
CA PHE A 9 -8.94 21.34 -0.19
C PHE A 9 -9.59 20.69 1.04
N THR A 10 -10.30 21.50 1.83
CA THR A 10 -10.83 21.06 3.13
C THR A 10 -12.30 21.41 3.30
N VAL A 11 -13.10 20.42 3.62
CA VAL A 11 -14.49 20.59 4.07
C VAL A 11 -14.74 19.77 5.33
N VAL A 12 -15.59 20.27 6.21
CA VAL A 12 -16.02 19.57 7.41
C VAL A 12 -17.42 19.00 7.18
N PRO A 13 -17.60 17.67 7.26
CA PRO A 13 -18.91 17.06 7.10
C PRO A 13 -19.88 17.51 8.20
N ALA A 14 -21.17 17.59 7.88
CA ALA A 14 -22.20 17.90 8.86
C ALA A 14 -22.24 16.81 9.95
N PRO A 15 -22.26 17.20 11.24
CA PRO A 15 -22.31 16.26 12.35
C PRO A 15 -23.52 15.33 12.30
N ALA A 16 -23.38 14.13 12.85
CA ALA A 16 -24.42 13.10 12.89
C ALA A 16 -25.69 13.54 13.65
N VAL A 17 -25.58 14.52 14.55
CA VAL A 17 -26.72 15.04 15.32
C VAL A 17 -27.89 15.50 14.44
N TYR A 18 -27.61 16.00 13.23
CA TYR A 18 -28.65 16.37 12.27
C TYR A 18 -29.44 15.18 11.73
N TRP A 19 -28.94 13.94 11.84
CA TRP A 19 -29.60 12.74 11.33
C TRP A 19 -30.83 12.34 12.15
N ASN A 20 -30.94 12.86 13.37
CA ASN A 20 -32.10 12.65 14.24
C ASN A 20 -33.31 13.50 13.81
N ILE A 21 -33.15 14.48 12.92
CA ILE A 21 -34.23 15.31 12.40
C ILE A 21 -34.93 14.55 11.27
N ARG A 22 -36.14 14.07 11.52
CA ARG A 22 -36.92 13.27 10.54
C ARG A 22 -37.45 14.09 9.37
N ASP A 23 -37.82 15.34 9.60
CA ASP A 23 -38.28 16.26 8.53
C ASP A 23 -37.08 16.73 7.71
N PHE A 24 -37.05 16.30 6.44
CA PHE A 24 -35.95 16.60 5.52
C PHE A 24 -35.82 18.09 5.20
N LYS A 25 -36.94 18.83 5.05
CA LYS A 25 -36.91 20.29 4.76
C LYS A 25 -36.33 21.06 5.96
N LYS A 26 -36.88 20.78 7.16
CA LYS A 26 -36.41 21.40 8.40
C LYS A 26 -34.94 21.09 8.67
N LYS A 27 -34.53 19.86 8.43
CA LYS A 27 -33.12 19.42 8.53
C LYS A 27 -32.22 20.22 7.60
N THR A 28 -32.61 20.39 6.34
CA THR A 28 -31.84 21.13 5.33
C THR A 28 -31.72 22.60 5.70
N GLU A 29 -32.81 23.23 6.15
CA GLU A 29 -32.80 24.62 6.61
C GLU A 29 -31.86 24.84 7.80
N ILE A 30 -31.93 24.00 8.82
CA ILE A 30 -31.06 24.11 9.99
C ILE A 30 -29.60 23.92 9.60
N MET A 31 -29.28 22.93 8.73
CA MET A 31 -27.92 22.73 8.25
C MET A 31 -27.40 23.95 7.48
N LYS A 32 -28.22 24.58 6.61
CA LYS A 32 -27.84 25.78 5.89
C LYS A 32 -27.61 26.95 6.86
N GLN A 33 -28.48 27.16 7.87
CA GLN A 33 -28.30 28.17 8.91
C GLN A 33 -26.98 28.02 9.67
N HIS A 34 -26.51 26.78 9.85
CA HIS A 34 -25.21 26.45 10.46
C HIS A 34 -24.04 26.42 9.47
N GLY A 35 -24.25 26.91 8.24
CA GLY A 35 -23.21 27.03 7.20
C GLY A 35 -22.83 25.68 6.52
N PHE A 36 -23.70 24.66 6.64
CA PHE A 36 -23.51 23.40 5.91
C PHE A 36 -24.29 23.43 4.60
N LEU A 37 -23.56 23.30 3.49
CA LEU A 37 -24.10 23.27 2.14
C LEU A 37 -24.08 21.86 1.57
N PRO A 38 -24.98 21.53 0.62
CA PRO A 38 -24.93 20.25 -0.08
C PRO A 38 -23.68 20.17 -0.95
N VAL A 39 -23.00 19.01 -0.91
CA VAL A 39 -21.82 18.73 -1.73
C VAL A 39 -22.24 17.98 -2.98
N VAL A 40 -21.98 18.57 -4.13
CA VAL A 40 -22.12 17.96 -5.46
C VAL A 40 -20.73 17.52 -5.90
N SER A 41 -20.57 16.21 -6.15
CA SER A 41 -19.27 15.61 -6.48
C SER A 41 -19.26 15.13 -7.92
N GLU A 42 -18.19 15.43 -8.64
CA GLU A 42 -17.85 14.71 -9.87
C GLU A 42 -17.52 13.24 -9.56
N LYS A 43 -17.46 12.42 -10.61
CA LYS A 43 -17.02 11.02 -10.47
C LYS A 43 -15.61 10.98 -9.89
N LEU A 44 -15.41 10.09 -8.91
CA LEU A 44 -14.11 9.88 -8.28
C LEU A 44 -13.02 9.62 -9.33
N LYS A 45 -11.94 10.38 -9.28
CA LYS A 45 -10.74 10.17 -10.08
C LYS A 45 -9.63 9.65 -9.15
N GLN A 46 -9.08 8.49 -9.51
CA GLN A 46 -8.00 7.88 -8.73
C GLN A 46 -6.72 8.72 -8.84
N HIS A 47 -5.89 8.68 -7.80
CA HIS A 47 -4.60 9.38 -7.73
C HIS A 47 -4.69 10.91 -7.93
N MET A 48 -5.85 11.50 -7.70
CA MET A 48 -6.08 12.94 -7.75
C MET A 48 -6.56 13.46 -6.40
N ARG A 49 -6.23 14.71 -6.09
CA ARG A 49 -6.63 15.41 -4.88
C ARG A 49 -8.02 16.00 -5.05
N PRO A 50 -8.95 15.84 -4.08
CA PRO A 50 -10.21 16.56 -4.13
C PRO A 50 -9.98 18.08 -3.98
N ARG A 51 -10.70 18.86 -4.77
CA ARG A 51 -10.78 20.31 -4.68
C ARG A 51 -12.23 20.72 -4.50
N TYR A 52 -12.49 21.70 -3.64
CA TYR A 52 -13.81 22.17 -3.29
C TYR A 52 -13.95 23.65 -3.64
N GLU A 53 -15.10 24.03 -4.22
CA GLU A 53 -15.44 25.41 -4.57
C GLU A 53 -16.88 25.66 -4.18
N ILE A 54 -17.21 26.89 -3.73
CA ILE A 54 -18.58 27.28 -3.44
C ILE A 54 -19.21 27.78 -4.75
N GLU A 55 -20.27 27.12 -5.19
CA GLU A 55 -21.10 27.56 -6.33
C GLU A 55 -22.52 27.80 -5.85
N GLY A 56 -22.86 29.11 -5.60
CA GLY A 56 -24.16 29.51 -5.06
C GLY A 56 -24.43 28.88 -3.69
N GLU A 57 -25.47 28.04 -3.60
CA GLU A 57 -25.86 27.32 -2.37
C GLU A 57 -25.30 25.89 -2.28
N THR A 58 -24.27 25.55 -3.07
CA THR A 58 -23.66 24.21 -3.09
C THR A 58 -22.16 24.29 -2.98
N ILE A 59 -21.55 23.20 -2.52
CA ILE A 59 -20.10 22.98 -2.61
C ILE A 59 -19.87 22.01 -3.76
N ARG A 60 -19.18 22.45 -4.80
CA ARG A 60 -18.74 21.58 -5.89
C ARG A 60 -17.43 20.90 -5.50
N LYS A 61 -17.40 19.58 -5.65
CA LYS A 61 -16.21 18.77 -5.46
C LYS A 61 -15.69 18.31 -6.81
N THR A 62 -14.51 18.75 -7.18
CA THR A 62 -13.75 18.37 -8.37
C THR A 62 -12.49 17.60 -7.96
N TYR A 63 -11.65 17.21 -8.93
CA TYR A 63 -10.40 16.51 -8.67
C TYR A 63 -9.28 17.14 -9.49
N VAL A 64 -8.16 17.44 -8.84
CA VAL A 64 -6.97 18.05 -9.43
C VAL A 64 -5.73 17.19 -9.17
N GLU A 65 -4.71 17.36 -10.00
CA GLU A 65 -3.42 16.70 -9.80
C GLU A 65 -2.77 17.16 -8.48
N TYR A 66 -2.00 16.27 -7.87
CA TYR A 66 -1.12 16.63 -6.77
C TYR A 66 0.05 17.46 -7.29
N THR A 67 0.43 18.53 -6.60
CA THR A 67 1.57 19.39 -6.93
C THR A 67 2.35 19.78 -5.68
N GLY A 68 3.60 20.20 -5.85
CA GLY A 68 4.44 20.66 -4.74
C GLY A 68 4.53 19.68 -3.59
N ASP A 69 4.47 20.17 -2.35
CA ASP A 69 4.58 19.36 -1.13
C ASP A 69 3.51 18.28 -1.03
N ALA A 70 2.30 18.53 -1.54
CA ALA A 70 1.23 17.54 -1.56
C ALA A 70 1.56 16.35 -2.48
N LEU A 71 2.28 16.57 -3.58
CA LEU A 71 2.76 15.51 -4.45
C LEU A 71 3.83 14.68 -3.74
N GLU A 72 4.78 15.30 -3.06
CA GLU A 72 5.82 14.59 -2.31
C GLU A 72 5.23 13.71 -1.20
N GLN A 73 4.28 14.25 -0.44
CA GLN A 73 3.56 13.50 0.60
C GLN A 73 2.78 12.33 0.00
N TYR A 74 2.17 12.53 -1.17
CA TYR A 74 1.43 11.47 -1.85
C TYR A 74 2.37 10.38 -2.39
N ARG A 75 3.52 10.73 -2.96
CA ARG A 75 4.58 9.78 -3.35
C ARG A 75 5.03 8.93 -2.17
N ALA A 76 5.39 9.56 -1.05
CA ALA A 76 5.82 8.88 0.16
C ALA A 76 4.75 7.90 0.68
N LYS A 77 3.49 8.31 0.68
CA LYS A 77 2.35 7.47 1.05
C LYS A 77 2.23 6.25 0.12
N MET A 78 2.37 6.44 -1.19
CA MET A 78 2.24 5.35 -2.17
C MET A 78 3.42 4.38 -2.07
N VAL A 79 4.64 4.86 -1.84
CA VAL A 79 5.83 4.04 -1.58
C VAL A 79 5.64 3.19 -0.32
N SER A 80 5.16 3.79 0.77
CA SER A 80 4.88 3.05 2.02
C SER A 80 3.81 1.97 1.82
N ARG A 81 2.77 2.27 1.04
CA ARG A 81 1.74 1.30 0.70
C ARG A 81 2.28 0.15 -0.16
N LEU A 82 3.12 0.45 -1.15
CA LEU A 82 3.76 -0.57 -1.99
C LEU A 82 4.63 -1.50 -1.12
N GLN A 83 5.46 -0.92 -0.24
CA GLN A 83 6.30 -1.69 0.67
C GLN A 83 5.47 -2.61 1.58
N LEU A 84 4.36 -2.11 2.13
CA LEU A 84 3.48 -2.89 2.99
C LEU A 84 2.90 -4.09 2.24
N VAL A 85 2.37 -3.89 1.02
CA VAL A 85 1.79 -4.97 0.21
C VAL A 85 2.83 -6.05 -0.10
N PHE A 86 4.05 -5.68 -0.47
CA PHE A 86 5.13 -6.63 -0.73
C PHE A 86 5.55 -7.36 0.55
N LYS A 87 5.73 -6.64 1.65
CA LYS A 87 6.11 -7.24 2.94
C LYS A 87 5.04 -8.21 3.47
N GLU A 88 3.77 -7.85 3.37
CA GLU A 88 2.66 -8.72 3.78
C GLU A 88 2.59 -10.00 2.94
N TYR A 89 2.88 -9.92 1.64
CA TYR A 89 2.91 -11.10 0.78
C TYR A 89 4.09 -12.02 1.13
N GLU A 90 5.31 -11.48 1.29
CA GLU A 90 6.47 -12.24 1.73
C GLU A 90 6.20 -12.97 3.06
N GLN A 91 5.64 -12.26 4.04
CA GLN A 91 5.36 -12.79 5.38
C GLN A 91 4.30 -13.91 5.42
N ARG A 92 3.51 -14.09 4.36
CA ARG A 92 2.58 -15.24 4.26
C ARG A 92 3.32 -16.56 4.12
N TYR A 93 4.50 -16.54 3.55
CA TYR A 93 5.26 -17.74 3.18
C TYR A 93 6.55 -17.90 4.00
N LEU A 94 7.22 -16.78 4.29
CA LEU A 94 8.55 -16.78 4.92
C LEU A 94 8.59 -15.74 6.06
N ASN A 95 9.04 -16.17 7.21
CA ASN A 95 9.38 -15.26 8.30
C ASN A 95 10.89 -14.92 8.27
N SER A 96 11.34 -14.04 9.17
CA SER A 96 12.74 -13.61 9.23
C SER A 96 13.71 -14.77 9.50
N SER A 97 13.31 -15.79 10.26
CA SER A 97 14.14 -16.97 10.53
C SER A 97 14.30 -17.84 9.30
N ASP A 98 13.23 -17.97 8.49
CA ASP A 98 13.26 -18.74 7.24
C ASP A 98 14.16 -18.09 6.20
N ILE A 99 14.10 -16.77 6.09
CA ILE A 99 14.97 -15.97 5.20
C ILE A 99 16.44 -16.15 5.61
N THR A 100 16.71 -16.11 6.92
CA THR A 100 18.06 -16.35 7.46
C THR A 100 18.53 -17.76 7.16
N MET A 101 17.67 -18.76 7.38
CA MET A 101 17.96 -20.17 7.08
C MET A 101 18.24 -20.37 5.59
N ALA A 102 17.36 -19.87 4.72
CA ALA A 102 17.56 -19.95 3.28
C ALA A 102 18.89 -19.31 2.84
N SER A 103 19.25 -18.14 3.41
CA SER A 103 20.50 -17.46 3.13
C SER A 103 21.72 -18.29 3.59
N THR A 104 21.65 -18.90 4.77
CA THR A 104 22.71 -19.78 5.30
C THR A 104 22.89 -21.02 4.41
N LEU A 105 21.79 -21.68 4.05
CA LEU A 105 21.80 -22.82 3.14
C LEU A 105 22.36 -22.46 1.75
N ALA A 106 22.01 -21.26 1.24
CA ALA A 106 22.54 -20.77 -0.03
C ALA A 106 24.07 -20.55 0.02
N ILE A 107 24.60 -19.99 1.12
CA ILE A 107 26.05 -19.86 1.34
C ILE A 107 26.73 -21.24 1.34
N MET A 108 26.10 -22.23 1.95
CA MET A 108 26.55 -23.61 1.98
C MET A 108 26.24 -24.39 0.68
N ARG A 109 25.79 -23.68 -0.37
CA ARG A 109 25.47 -24.23 -1.71
C ARG A 109 24.40 -25.32 -1.70
N LYS A 110 23.49 -25.30 -0.73
CA LYS A 110 22.37 -26.25 -0.69
C LYS A 110 21.25 -25.76 -1.64
N PRO A 111 20.69 -26.67 -2.48
CA PRO A 111 19.85 -26.26 -3.62
C PRO A 111 18.56 -25.58 -3.24
N LYS A 112 17.88 -26.01 -2.18
CA LYS A 112 16.60 -25.38 -1.76
C LYS A 112 16.84 -23.97 -1.23
N GLY A 113 17.86 -23.78 -0.39
CA GLY A 113 18.26 -22.47 0.11
C GLY A 113 18.64 -21.51 -1.03
N MET A 114 19.41 -21.99 -2.02
CA MET A 114 19.75 -21.20 -3.21
C MET A 114 18.50 -20.77 -3.99
N ALA A 115 17.56 -21.69 -4.24
CA ALA A 115 16.35 -21.42 -5.00
C ALA A 115 15.47 -20.34 -4.31
N VAL A 116 15.27 -20.43 -2.99
CA VAL A 116 14.52 -19.43 -2.21
C VAL A 116 15.24 -18.09 -2.20
N THR A 117 16.56 -18.06 -2.07
CA THR A 117 17.33 -16.80 -2.08
C THR A 117 17.27 -16.11 -3.43
N ILE A 118 17.32 -16.87 -4.54
CA ILE A 118 17.12 -16.32 -5.90
C ILE A 118 15.71 -15.74 -6.04
N TRP A 119 14.68 -16.49 -5.60
CA TRP A 119 13.30 -16.01 -5.61
C TRP A 119 13.14 -14.70 -4.84
N LEU A 120 13.68 -14.61 -3.61
CA LEU A 120 13.67 -13.38 -2.80
C LEU A 120 14.34 -12.21 -3.53
N SER A 121 15.47 -12.44 -4.20
CA SER A 121 16.19 -11.42 -4.94
C SER A 121 15.35 -10.87 -6.10
N LEU A 122 14.71 -11.74 -6.89
CA LEU A 122 13.81 -11.34 -7.98
C LEU A 122 12.56 -10.64 -7.46
N TYR A 123 12.01 -11.13 -6.35
CA TYR A 123 10.86 -10.57 -5.68
C TYR A 123 11.10 -9.10 -5.24
N TRP A 124 12.18 -8.86 -4.52
CA TRP A 124 12.55 -7.50 -4.10
C TRP A 124 13.03 -6.62 -5.24
N GLN A 125 13.61 -7.20 -6.30
CA GLN A 125 13.92 -6.45 -7.51
C GLN A 125 12.63 -5.88 -8.15
N ALA A 126 11.56 -6.68 -8.23
CA ALA A 126 10.27 -6.21 -8.73
C ALA A 126 9.73 -5.02 -7.88
N TYR A 127 9.82 -5.12 -6.56
CA TYR A 127 9.49 -4.01 -5.67
C TYR A 127 10.28 -2.73 -5.99
N PHE A 128 11.60 -2.84 -6.15
CA PHE A 128 12.45 -1.66 -6.42
C PHE A 128 12.16 -1.03 -7.76
N VAL A 129 11.79 -1.81 -8.77
CA VAL A 129 11.35 -1.29 -10.08
C VAL A 129 10.06 -0.47 -9.93
N GLU A 130 9.06 -0.99 -9.23
CA GLU A 130 7.80 -0.27 -9.02
C GLU A 130 7.97 0.94 -8.09
N LYS A 131 8.81 0.85 -7.07
CA LYS A 131 9.19 1.97 -6.21
C LYS A 131 9.83 3.11 -7.03
N ALA A 132 10.75 2.81 -7.93
CA ALA A 132 11.39 3.81 -8.77
C ALA A 132 10.40 4.54 -9.71
N LYS A 133 9.34 3.86 -10.16
CA LYS A 133 8.23 4.50 -10.89
C LYS A 133 7.49 5.50 -10.00
N LEU A 134 7.15 5.10 -8.76
CA LEU A 134 6.47 5.98 -7.79
C LEU A 134 7.29 7.24 -7.46
N GLU A 135 8.60 7.09 -7.27
CA GLU A 135 9.50 8.20 -6.94
C GLU A 135 9.60 9.23 -8.09
N LYS A 136 9.36 8.80 -9.32
CA LYS A 136 9.37 9.67 -10.51
C LYS A 136 7.97 10.13 -10.94
N ALA A 137 6.91 9.56 -10.38
CA ALA A 137 5.53 9.86 -10.75
C ALA A 137 5.21 11.35 -10.55
N SER A 138 4.62 11.99 -11.55
CA SER A 138 4.28 13.41 -11.55
C SER A 138 2.80 13.70 -11.76
N CYS A 139 2.05 12.74 -12.25
CA CYS A 139 0.63 12.86 -12.53
C CYS A 139 -0.14 11.58 -12.17
N ALA A 140 -1.47 11.65 -12.19
CA ALA A 140 -2.34 10.52 -11.87
C ALA A 140 -2.09 9.29 -12.76
N ALA A 141 -1.74 9.50 -14.03
CA ALA A 141 -1.45 8.42 -14.97
C ALA A 141 -0.18 7.65 -14.58
N ASP A 142 0.88 8.35 -14.11
CA ASP A 142 2.12 7.73 -13.65
C ASP A 142 1.85 6.82 -12.44
N PHE A 143 1.06 7.30 -11.46
CA PHE A 143 0.68 6.50 -10.30
C PHE A 143 -0.18 5.28 -10.67
N ALA A 144 -1.07 5.43 -11.66
CA ALA A 144 -1.91 4.35 -12.15
C ALA A 144 -1.12 3.26 -12.91
N ALA A 145 0.05 3.59 -13.43
CA ALA A 145 0.94 2.65 -14.13
C ALA A 145 1.77 1.76 -13.19
N VAL A 146 1.74 2.03 -11.88
CA VAL A 146 2.48 1.25 -10.88
C VAL A 146 1.72 -0.02 -10.51
N LEU A 147 2.41 -1.16 -10.55
CA LEU A 147 1.83 -2.45 -10.24
C LEU A 147 1.99 -2.79 -8.74
N PHE A 148 0.87 -2.88 -8.04
CA PHE A 148 0.81 -3.35 -6.65
C PHE A 148 0.50 -4.86 -6.63
N GLN A 149 1.30 -5.64 -7.36
CA GLN A 149 1.08 -7.07 -7.59
C GLN A 149 2.32 -7.87 -7.16
N PRO A 150 2.46 -8.17 -5.85
CA PRO A 150 3.59 -8.95 -5.33
C PRO A 150 3.56 -10.42 -5.78
N ASP A 151 2.41 -10.92 -6.21
CA ASP A 151 2.16 -12.29 -6.66
C ASP A 151 2.65 -12.59 -8.09
N LEU A 152 3.12 -11.59 -8.83
CA LEU A 152 3.69 -11.79 -10.19
C LEU A 152 4.89 -12.75 -10.21
N GLN A 153 5.64 -12.86 -9.11
CA GLN A 153 6.77 -13.78 -8.98
C GLN A 153 6.33 -15.19 -8.51
N GLY A 154 5.03 -15.38 -8.24
CA GLY A 154 4.50 -16.61 -7.65
C GLY A 154 4.93 -16.83 -6.21
N GLU A 155 4.65 -18.01 -5.71
CA GLU A 155 5.04 -18.43 -4.36
C GLU A 155 6.53 -18.81 -4.30
N PRO A 156 7.17 -18.80 -3.12
CA PRO A 156 8.53 -19.33 -2.98
C PRO A 156 8.62 -20.79 -3.48
N PRO A 157 9.73 -21.16 -4.13
CA PRO A 157 9.88 -22.51 -4.70
C PRO A 157 9.95 -23.63 -3.66
N HIS A 158 10.25 -23.29 -2.41
CA HIS A 158 10.30 -24.21 -1.28
C HIS A 158 9.67 -23.64 -0.03
N THR A 159 9.02 -24.52 0.73
CA THR A 159 8.36 -24.21 1.99
C THR A 159 9.36 -24.13 3.15
N MET A 160 8.94 -23.53 4.28
CA MET A 160 9.68 -23.54 5.54
C MET A 160 10.09 -24.94 5.97
N ARG A 161 9.19 -25.92 5.80
CA ARG A 161 9.45 -27.30 6.18
C ARG A 161 10.60 -27.90 5.37
N GLU A 162 10.60 -27.71 4.06
CA GLU A 162 11.63 -28.20 3.17
C GLU A 162 13.00 -27.56 3.43
N LEU A 163 13.03 -26.28 3.80
CA LEU A 163 14.25 -25.60 4.24
C LEU A 163 14.77 -26.16 5.57
N SER A 164 13.87 -26.44 6.52
CA SER A 164 14.24 -27.03 7.81
C SER A 164 14.79 -28.46 7.64
N GLU A 165 14.22 -29.27 6.76
CA GLU A 165 14.71 -30.59 6.43
C GLU A 165 16.12 -30.53 5.82
N GLU A 166 16.35 -29.64 4.83
CA GLU A 166 17.67 -29.45 4.22
C GLU A 166 18.71 -28.91 5.24
N SER A 167 18.28 -28.07 6.18
CA SER A 167 19.13 -27.59 7.28
C SER A 167 19.53 -28.69 8.23
N ALA A 168 18.62 -29.59 8.58
CA ALA A 168 18.90 -30.72 9.45
C ALA A 168 19.89 -31.73 8.79
N GLU A 169 19.73 -31.97 7.48
CA GLU A 169 20.67 -32.76 6.69
C GLU A 169 22.08 -32.17 6.71
N LEU A 170 22.20 -30.85 6.50
CA LEU A 170 23.48 -30.15 6.57
C LEU A 170 24.14 -30.27 7.94
N TYR A 171 23.38 -30.12 9.04
CA TYR A 171 23.94 -30.32 10.39
C TYR A 171 24.40 -31.73 10.64
N ALA A 172 23.70 -32.75 10.14
CA ALA A 172 24.11 -34.13 10.25
C ALA A 172 25.42 -34.43 9.47
N GLU A 173 25.56 -33.85 8.26
CA GLU A 173 26.78 -33.93 7.47
C GLU A 173 27.99 -33.35 8.21
N ILE A 174 27.86 -32.12 8.76
CA ILE A 174 28.93 -31.42 9.50
C ILE A 174 29.31 -32.22 10.76
N SER A 175 28.34 -32.77 11.49
CA SER A 175 28.59 -33.54 12.71
C SER A 175 29.34 -34.84 12.39
N ALA A 176 28.96 -35.53 11.33
CA ALA A 176 29.67 -36.75 10.92
C ALA A 176 31.12 -36.50 10.48
N GLU A 177 31.38 -35.38 9.79
CA GLU A 177 32.75 -34.97 9.42
C GLU A 177 33.60 -34.63 10.65
N SER A 178 33.01 -33.98 11.69
CA SER A 178 33.73 -33.60 12.91
C SER A 178 34.07 -34.77 13.81
N GLU A 179 33.36 -35.91 13.73
CA GLU A 179 33.66 -37.11 14.48
C GLU A 179 34.76 -37.99 13.82
N MET A 180 35.09 -37.70 12.55
CA MET A 180 36.13 -38.42 11.82
C MET A 180 37.53 -37.80 11.91
N VAL A 181 37.67 -36.70 12.59
CA VAL A 181 38.93 -35.94 12.82
C VAL A 181 39.40 -36.11 14.26
#